data_6b8020b8fe913b8e871b980be6ec90a5
#
_entry.id   6b8020b8fe913b8e871b980be6ec90a5
#
_cell.length_a   1.000
_cell.length_b   1.000
_cell.length_c   1.000
_cell.angle_alpha   90.00
_cell.angle_beta   90.00
_cell.angle_gamma   90.00
#
_symmetry.space_group_name_H-M   'P 1'
#
loop_
_entity.id
_entity.type
_entity.pdbx_description
1 polymer ?
#
loop_
_entity_poly.entity_id
_entity_poly.type
_entity_poly.pdbx_seq_one_letter_code
_entity_poly.pdbx_strand_id
1 'polypeptide(L)'
;LIILCISPLYNAVKTNFVTCGSILKLLNSDYNYRLHSHDVKYGSGSGQQSVTGTEQKDDVNSHWVIKAPTGKYCERGEPIKCGDTIRFEHLTTRKNLHSHHFSSPLSNEQEVSAYGNDGVGDTGDHWDVVCSNESWMRDAHVRFRHIDTGAYLAMSGKSYGRPISGQMEIVGVHSMHHGTRWTTAEGLFIVPKEKETVYLHNEL
;
A
#
# COMPACT_ATOMS: atom_id res chain seq x y z
N LEU A 1 -24.02 22.51 46.39
CA LEU A 1 -24.01 21.30 45.58
C LEU A 1 -22.98 21.48 44.45
N ILE A 2 -21.77 20.90 44.61
CA ILE A 2 -20.71 20.99 43.59
C ILE A 2 -20.91 19.79 42.66
N ILE A 3 -21.34 20.07 41.45
CA ILE A 3 -21.42 19.07 40.36
C ILE A 3 -20.02 18.92 39.78
N LEU A 4 -19.32 17.85 40.17
CA LEU A 4 -18.08 17.44 39.51
C LEU A 4 -18.43 16.87 38.11
N CYS A 5 -18.20 17.65 37.05
CA CYS A 5 -18.16 17.16 35.71
C CYS A 5 -16.93 16.25 35.54
N ILE A 6 -17.11 14.94 35.65
CA ILE A 6 -16.11 13.95 35.27
C ILE A 6 -16.16 13.87 33.78
N SER A 7 -15.25 14.56 33.08
CA SER A 7 -15.02 14.37 31.67
C SER A 7 -14.49 12.93 31.47
N PRO A 8 -15.09 12.10 30.64
CA PRO A 8 -14.49 10.81 30.33
C PRO A 8 -13.15 11.06 29.63
N LEU A 9 -12.07 10.57 30.22
CA LEU A 9 -10.77 10.50 29.58
C LEU A 9 -10.93 9.57 28.37
N TYR A 10 -11.12 10.15 27.19
CA TYR A 10 -11.04 9.43 25.94
C TYR A 10 -9.59 8.95 25.79
N ASN A 11 -9.32 7.71 26.21
CA ASN A 11 -8.12 7.02 25.80
C ASN A 11 -8.23 6.78 24.29
N ALA A 12 -7.61 7.64 23.50
CA ALA A 12 -7.47 7.41 22.07
C ALA A 12 -6.75 6.07 21.90
N VAL A 13 -7.48 5.06 21.49
CA VAL A 13 -6.92 3.75 21.15
C VAL A 13 -5.95 3.99 20.01
N LYS A 14 -4.65 3.95 20.32
CA LYS A 14 -3.58 4.09 19.35
C LYS A 14 -3.57 2.81 18.49
N THR A 15 -4.42 2.76 17.46
CA THR A 15 -4.46 1.63 16.54
C THR A 15 -3.22 1.66 15.66
N ASN A 16 -2.38 0.66 15.80
CA ASN A 16 -1.18 0.50 14.99
C ASN A 16 -1.43 -0.30 13.70
N PHE A 17 -2.69 -0.52 13.33
CA PHE A 17 -3.03 -1.27 12.12
C PHE A 17 -3.08 -0.37 10.89
N VAL A 18 -2.77 -0.96 9.74
CA VAL A 18 -3.18 -0.44 8.43
C VAL A 18 -4.62 -0.89 8.19
N THR A 19 -5.44 0.03 7.74
CA THR A 19 -6.89 -0.20 7.59
C THR A 19 -7.36 0.13 6.18
N CYS A 20 -8.47 -0.47 5.77
CA CYS A 20 -9.14 -0.13 4.51
C CYS A 20 -9.45 1.36 4.41
N GLY A 21 -9.16 1.97 3.27
CA GLY A 21 -9.34 3.40 3.02
C GLY A 21 -8.22 4.28 3.57
N SER A 22 -7.22 3.72 4.28
CA SER A 22 -6.02 4.47 4.68
C SER A 22 -5.25 4.93 3.45
N ILE A 23 -4.64 6.10 3.56
CA ILE A 23 -3.74 6.68 2.56
C ILE A 23 -2.35 6.69 3.17
N LEU A 24 -1.39 6.04 2.54
CA LEU A 24 -0.07 5.90 3.11
C LEU A 24 1.03 5.90 2.05
N LYS A 25 2.26 6.14 2.50
CA LYS A 25 3.48 5.89 1.74
C LYS A 25 4.06 4.54 2.16
N LEU A 26 4.46 3.74 1.19
CA LEU A 26 5.23 2.52 1.42
C LEU A 26 6.71 2.83 1.34
N LEU A 27 7.44 2.55 2.42
CA LEU A 27 8.88 2.71 2.51
C LEU A 27 9.54 1.34 2.35
N ASN A 28 10.43 1.20 1.38
CA ASN A 28 11.29 0.03 1.29
C ASN A 28 12.34 0.08 2.40
N SER A 29 12.33 -0.93 3.27
CA SER A 29 13.19 -0.97 4.47
C SER A 29 14.66 -1.19 4.16
N ASP A 30 14.97 -1.72 2.99
CA ASP A 30 16.34 -2.06 2.60
C ASP A 30 17.06 -0.90 1.90
N TYR A 31 16.31 -0.08 1.16
CA TYR A 31 16.85 1.05 0.38
C TYR A 31 16.47 2.42 0.93
N ASN A 32 15.49 2.51 1.84
CA ASN A 32 14.95 3.76 2.38
C ASN A 32 14.34 4.69 1.30
N TYR A 33 13.70 4.09 0.30
CA TYR A 33 12.98 4.75 -0.79
C TYR A 33 11.49 4.50 -0.67
N ARG A 34 10.67 5.47 -1.07
CA ARG A 34 9.21 5.39 -1.07
C ARG A 34 8.70 4.94 -2.43
N LEU A 35 7.67 4.09 -2.42
CA LEU A 35 6.95 3.69 -3.63
C LEU A 35 6.27 4.92 -4.23
N HIS A 36 6.61 5.25 -5.47
CA HIS A 36 6.24 6.46 -6.17
C HIS A 36 5.64 6.14 -7.54
N SER A 37 4.73 6.98 -8.01
CA SER A 37 4.26 6.97 -9.40
C SER A 37 3.87 8.37 -9.84
N HIS A 38 3.94 8.64 -11.13
CA HIS A 38 3.50 9.90 -11.74
C HIS A 38 3.11 9.66 -13.20
N ASP A 39 2.48 10.63 -13.86
CA ASP A 39 1.99 10.47 -15.23
C ASP A 39 3.13 10.51 -16.28
N VAL A 40 4.09 9.59 -16.11
CA VAL A 40 5.13 9.28 -17.09
C VAL A 40 5.06 7.80 -17.42
N LYS A 41 4.95 7.49 -18.71
CA LYS A 41 4.84 6.11 -19.19
C LYS A 41 6.22 5.48 -19.38
N TYR A 42 6.29 4.18 -19.22
CA TYR A 42 7.46 3.42 -19.67
C TYR A 42 7.65 3.56 -21.17
N GLY A 43 8.90 3.73 -21.61
CA GLY A 43 9.27 3.74 -23.02
C GLY A 43 9.44 2.34 -23.63
N SER A 44 9.34 1.29 -22.82
CA SER A 44 9.44 -0.13 -23.19
C SER A 44 8.45 -0.96 -22.38
N GLY A 45 8.41 -2.27 -22.56
CA GLY A 45 7.51 -3.16 -21.83
C GLY A 45 6.05 -2.88 -22.18
N SER A 46 5.22 -2.65 -21.18
CA SER A 46 3.77 -2.41 -21.36
C SER A 46 3.42 -1.03 -21.90
N GLY A 47 4.30 -0.05 -21.77
CA GLY A 47 3.99 1.36 -22.04
C GLY A 47 3.00 1.98 -21.02
N GLN A 48 2.74 1.31 -19.90
CA GLN A 48 1.88 1.81 -18.82
C GLN A 48 2.60 2.89 -17.99
N GLN A 49 1.87 3.54 -17.08
CA GLN A 49 2.44 4.54 -16.17
C GLN A 49 3.52 3.91 -15.28
N SER A 50 4.67 4.55 -15.19
CA SER A 50 5.80 4.04 -14.44
C SER A 50 5.57 4.08 -12.94
N VAL A 51 6.07 3.05 -12.25
CA VAL A 51 6.17 2.98 -10.79
C VAL A 51 7.65 2.88 -10.44
N THR A 52 8.09 3.74 -9.55
CA THR A 52 9.50 3.88 -9.19
C THR A 52 9.66 4.10 -7.69
N GLY A 53 10.88 4.13 -7.19
CA GLY A 53 11.21 4.52 -5.83
C GLY A 53 11.82 5.92 -5.78
N THR A 54 11.44 6.72 -4.78
CA THR A 54 12.04 8.02 -4.49
C THR A 54 12.50 8.13 -3.03
N GLU A 55 13.60 8.82 -2.79
CA GLU A 55 14.07 9.13 -1.43
C GLU A 55 13.37 10.35 -0.80
N GLN A 56 12.64 11.11 -1.61
CA GLN A 56 11.99 12.35 -1.18
C GLN A 56 10.84 12.07 -0.21
N LYS A 57 10.98 12.53 1.04
CA LYS A 57 9.97 12.34 2.10
C LYS A 57 8.66 13.08 1.83
N ASP A 58 8.76 14.30 1.33
CA ASP A 58 7.62 15.20 1.12
C ASP A 58 6.96 15.03 -0.26
N ASP A 59 7.33 13.96 -0.98
CA ASP A 59 6.77 13.68 -2.29
C ASP A 59 5.27 13.34 -2.20
N VAL A 60 4.44 14.13 -2.90
CA VAL A 60 2.98 13.95 -2.96
C VAL A 60 2.56 12.74 -3.78
N ASN A 61 3.41 12.34 -4.74
CA ASN A 61 3.16 11.24 -5.66
C ASN A 61 3.58 9.86 -5.10
N SER A 62 3.88 9.79 -3.81
CA SER A 62 4.13 8.53 -3.09
C SER A 62 2.94 8.06 -2.26
N HIS A 63 1.76 8.71 -2.38
CA HIS A 63 0.57 8.34 -1.62
C HIS A 63 -0.27 7.29 -2.34
N TRP A 64 -0.58 6.22 -1.62
CA TRP A 64 -1.38 5.09 -2.08
C TRP A 64 -2.56 4.85 -1.14
N VAL A 65 -3.74 4.65 -1.71
CA VAL A 65 -4.98 4.33 -0.99
C VAL A 65 -5.14 2.82 -0.92
N ILE A 66 -5.39 2.29 0.27
CA ILE A 66 -5.66 0.86 0.48
C ILE A 66 -7.11 0.57 0.13
N LYS A 67 -7.33 -0.37 -0.79
CA LYS A 67 -8.65 -0.77 -1.29
C LYS A 67 -8.81 -2.29 -1.31
N ALA A 68 -10.06 -2.73 -1.27
CA ALA A 68 -10.40 -4.14 -1.48
C ALA A 68 -10.06 -4.60 -2.91
N PRO A 69 -9.95 -5.90 -3.17
CA PRO A 69 -9.85 -6.46 -4.53
C PRO A 69 -11.02 -6.03 -5.41
N THR A 70 -10.84 -6.09 -6.71
CA THR A 70 -11.88 -5.78 -7.70
C THR A 70 -13.14 -6.59 -7.42
N GLY A 71 -14.30 -5.92 -7.40
CA GLY A 71 -15.59 -6.55 -7.11
C GLY A 71 -15.82 -6.92 -5.64
N LYS A 72 -14.89 -6.59 -4.74
CA LYS A 72 -15.05 -6.75 -3.29
C LYS A 72 -15.17 -5.39 -2.60
N TYR A 73 -15.70 -5.43 -1.39
CA TYR A 73 -15.82 -4.27 -0.51
C TYR A 73 -15.07 -4.51 0.79
N CYS A 74 -14.40 -3.51 1.30
CA CYS A 74 -13.92 -3.49 2.68
C CYS A 74 -14.46 -2.24 3.39
N GLU A 75 -14.85 -2.37 4.64
CA GLU A 75 -15.34 -1.25 5.41
C GLU A 75 -14.20 -0.28 5.73
N ARG A 76 -14.44 1.00 5.54
CA ARG A 76 -13.44 2.03 5.87
C ARG A 76 -13.09 1.97 7.36
N GLY A 77 -11.80 1.79 7.65
CA GLY A 77 -11.29 1.59 9.00
C GLY A 77 -11.20 0.13 9.43
N GLU A 78 -11.64 -0.83 8.62
CA GLU A 78 -11.44 -2.26 8.87
C GLU A 78 -9.95 -2.61 8.79
N PRO A 79 -9.36 -3.25 9.84
CA PRO A 79 -7.97 -3.67 9.80
C PRO A 79 -7.69 -4.67 8.67
N ILE A 80 -6.61 -4.45 7.93
CA ILE A 80 -6.14 -5.39 6.91
C ILE A 80 -5.39 -6.53 7.61
N LYS A 81 -5.82 -7.77 7.36
CA LYS A 81 -5.18 -8.96 7.93
C LYS A 81 -4.00 -9.41 7.09
N CYS A 82 -3.05 -10.08 7.73
CA CYS A 82 -2.03 -10.83 6.98
C CYS A 82 -2.70 -11.96 6.19
N GLY A 83 -2.42 -12.04 4.90
CA GLY A 83 -3.08 -12.94 3.95
C GLY A 83 -4.25 -12.32 3.19
N ASP A 84 -4.72 -11.13 3.57
CA ASP A 84 -5.74 -10.44 2.78
C ASP A 84 -5.18 -10.02 1.43
N THR A 85 -6.02 -10.06 0.41
CA THR A 85 -5.76 -9.47 -0.90
C THR A 85 -6.26 -8.03 -0.93
N ILE A 86 -5.42 -7.11 -1.38
CA ILE A 86 -5.72 -5.69 -1.48
C ILE A 86 -5.34 -5.13 -2.86
N ARG A 87 -5.73 -3.86 -3.10
CA ARG A 87 -5.21 -3.01 -4.17
C ARG A 87 -4.63 -1.75 -3.58
N PHE A 88 -3.63 -1.20 -4.28
CA PHE A 88 -3.07 0.12 -4.01
C PHE A 88 -3.49 1.07 -5.13
N GLU A 89 -4.38 2.01 -4.84
CA GLU A 89 -4.73 3.06 -5.80
C GLU A 89 -3.83 4.27 -5.58
N HIS A 90 -3.09 4.68 -6.60
CA HIS A 90 -2.27 5.88 -6.56
C HIS A 90 -3.14 7.13 -6.41
N LEU A 91 -2.95 7.89 -5.34
CA LEU A 91 -3.87 8.97 -4.95
C LEU A 91 -4.02 10.03 -6.03
N THR A 92 -2.93 10.42 -6.68
CA THR A 92 -2.91 11.53 -7.66
C THR A 92 -3.47 11.13 -9.02
N THR A 93 -3.06 9.97 -9.57
CA THR A 93 -3.42 9.56 -10.94
C THR A 93 -4.60 8.60 -11.00
N ARG A 94 -5.09 8.12 -9.86
CA ARG A 94 -6.22 7.20 -9.76
C ARG A 94 -6.01 5.87 -10.50
N LYS A 95 -4.75 5.46 -10.66
CA LYS A 95 -4.35 4.17 -11.22
C LYS A 95 -3.96 3.21 -10.11
N ASN A 96 -4.12 1.92 -10.35
CA ASN A 96 -3.77 0.88 -9.37
C ASN A 96 -2.33 0.41 -9.59
N LEU A 97 -1.63 0.08 -8.51
CA LEU A 97 -0.36 -0.66 -8.56
C LEU A 97 -0.61 -2.01 -9.24
N HIS A 98 0.09 -2.26 -10.32
CA HIS A 98 -0.20 -3.33 -11.26
C HIS A 98 1.07 -4.09 -11.63
N SER A 99 0.94 -5.36 -11.95
CA SER A 99 2.03 -6.15 -12.52
C SER A 99 1.52 -7.19 -13.52
N HIS A 100 2.45 -7.67 -14.35
CA HIS A 100 2.18 -8.62 -15.43
C HIS A 100 3.51 -9.25 -15.91
N HIS A 101 3.47 -10.10 -16.93
CA HIS A 101 4.65 -10.82 -17.43
C HIS A 101 5.55 -10.03 -18.40
N PHE A 102 5.54 -8.70 -18.39
CA PHE A 102 6.53 -7.90 -19.12
C PHE A 102 7.82 -7.77 -18.34
N SER A 103 8.95 -7.68 -19.05
CA SER A 103 10.23 -7.40 -18.42
C SER A 103 10.38 -5.93 -18.07
N SER A 104 10.94 -5.66 -16.90
CA SER A 104 11.24 -4.31 -16.43
C SER A 104 12.40 -3.70 -17.22
N PRO A 105 12.45 -2.35 -17.32
CA PRO A 105 13.40 -1.67 -18.21
C PRO A 105 14.89 -1.84 -17.88
N LEU A 106 15.26 -1.97 -16.60
CA LEU A 106 16.66 -1.96 -16.18
C LEU A 106 17.20 -3.32 -15.75
N SER A 107 16.39 -4.11 -15.04
CA SER A 107 16.85 -5.39 -14.50
C SER A 107 16.40 -6.59 -15.30
N ASN A 108 15.42 -6.45 -16.19
CA ASN A 108 14.69 -7.53 -16.86
C ASN A 108 13.92 -8.47 -15.90
N GLU A 109 13.71 -8.04 -14.65
CA GLU A 109 12.76 -8.67 -13.74
C GLU A 109 11.31 -8.39 -14.21
N GLN A 110 10.31 -8.80 -13.45
CA GLN A 110 8.92 -8.52 -13.82
C GLN A 110 8.58 -7.02 -13.65
N GLU A 111 7.99 -6.41 -14.67
CA GLU A 111 7.57 -5.01 -14.65
C GLU A 111 6.47 -4.79 -13.59
N VAL A 112 6.61 -3.71 -12.83
CA VAL A 112 5.56 -3.14 -11.98
C VAL A 112 5.21 -1.76 -12.51
N SER A 113 3.92 -1.51 -12.72
CA SER A 113 3.39 -0.30 -13.35
C SER A 113 2.17 0.24 -12.58
N ALA A 114 1.59 1.33 -13.05
CA ALA A 114 0.28 1.78 -12.59
C ALA A 114 -0.72 1.74 -13.76
N TYR A 115 -1.85 1.05 -13.53
CA TYR A 115 -2.83 0.71 -14.55
C TYR A 115 -4.26 1.05 -14.13
N GLY A 116 -5.16 1.13 -15.11
CA GLY A 116 -6.57 1.44 -14.91
C GLY A 116 -6.86 2.95 -14.95
N ASN A 117 -8.12 3.29 -14.83
CA ASN A 117 -8.60 4.68 -14.78
C ASN A 117 -9.61 4.82 -13.65
N ASP A 118 -9.55 5.92 -12.90
CA ASP A 118 -10.46 6.21 -11.78
C ASP A 118 -10.58 5.07 -10.75
N GLY A 119 -9.47 4.36 -10.50
CA GLY A 119 -9.43 3.22 -9.59
C GLY A 119 -10.04 1.93 -10.15
N VAL A 120 -10.51 1.93 -11.39
CA VAL A 120 -10.98 0.73 -12.09
C VAL A 120 -9.80 0.07 -12.79
N GLY A 121 -9.62 -1.22 -12.56
CA GLY A 121 -8.55 -2.04 -13.14
C GLY A 121 -8.97 -3.49 -13.27
N ASP A 122 -8.02 -4.41 -13.23
CA ASP A 122 -8.23 -5.84 -13.41
C ASP A 122 -7.56 -6.69 -12.32
N THR A 123 -7.38 -8.00 -12.55
CA THR A 123 -6.77 -8.91 -11.57
C THR A 123 -5.28 -8.66 -11.36
N GLY A 124 -4.59 -8.04 -12.32
CA GLY A 124 -3.18 -7.64 -12.20
C GLY A 124 -2.92 -6.54 -11.18
N ASP A 125 -3.98 -5.98 -10.55
CA ASP A 125 -3.90 -5.01 -9.45
C ASP A 125 -3.90 -5.67 -8.06
N HIS A 126 -4.03 -7.00 -7.98
CA HIS A 126 -4.26 -7.72 -6.74
C HIS A 126 -2.95 -8.16 -6.08
N TRP A 127 -2.79 -7.79 -4.81
CA TRP A 127 -1.61 -8.06 -4.01
C TRP A 127 -1.98 -8.67 -2.66
N ASP A 128 -1.41 -9.83 -2.33
CA ASP A 128 -1.53 -10.42 -1.00
C ASP A 128 -0.60 -9.72 -0.01
N VAL A 129 -1.13 -9.44 1.18
CA VAL A 129 -0.38 -8.88 2.31
C VAL A 129 0.32 -10.01 3.07
N VAL A 130 1.64 -10.12 2.91
CA VAL A 130 2.45 -11.18 3.53
C VAL A 130 3.16 -10.63 4.75
N CYS A 131 2.66 -10.94 5.93
CA CYS A 131 3.21 -10.54 7.23
C CYS A 131 3.03 -11.65 8.27
N SER A 132 3.65 -11.50 9.44
CA SER A 132 3.69 -12.55 10.48
C SER A 132 2.69 -12.34 11.63
N ASN A 133 2.07 -11.16 11.71
CA ASN A 133 1.05 -10.85 12.73
C ASN A 133 -0.34 -11.26 12.24
N GLU A 134 -1.36 -11.12 13.09
CA GLU A 134 -2.75 -11.31 12.67
C GLU A 134 -3.16 -10.24 11.64
N SER A 135 -2.77 -8.99 11.86
CA SER A 135 -3.07 -7.87 10.98
C SER A 135 -1.81 -7.12 10.58
N TRP A 136 -1.87 -6.39 9.45
CA TRP A 136 -0.78 -5.55 8.97
C TRP A 136 -0.55 -4.37 9.92
N MET A 137 0.55 -4.44 10.68
CA MET A 137 0.98 -3.40 11.62
C MET A 137 1.78 -2.32 10.89
N ARG A 138 1.58 -1.04 11.28
CA ARG A 138 2.22 0.11 10.63
C ARG A 138 3.74 0.10 10.71
N ASP A 139 4.29 -0.35 11.83
CA ASP A 139 5.72 -0.36 12.16
C ASP A 139 6.40 -1.72 11.90
N ALA A 140 5.64 -2.72 11.43
CA ALA A 140 6.17 -4.03 11.10
C ALA A 140 6.55 -4.14 9.62
N HIS A 141 7.50 -5.03 9.33
CA HIS A 141 7.82 -5.37 7.96
C HIS A 141 6.71 -6.21 7.33
N VAL A 142 6.39 -5.88 6.10
CA VAL A 142 5.42 -6.55 5.25
C VAL A 142 6.03 -6.80 3.87
N ARG A 143 5.53 -7.81 3.16
CA ARG A 143 5.77 -8.02 1.73
C ARG A 143 4.44 -8.05 1.00
N PHE A 144 4.48 -7.75 -0.27
CA PHE A 144 3.30 -7.82 -1.14
C PHE A 144 3.57 -8.79 -2.25
N ARG A 145 2.74 -9.83 -2.35
CA ARG A 145 2.83 -10.85 -3.39
C ARG A 145 1.74 -10.63 -4.42
N HIS A 146 2.12 -10.44 -5.65
CA HIS A 146 1.20 -10.30 -6.77
C HIS A 146 0.46 -11.61 -7.03
N ILE A 147 -0.89 -11.57 -7.10
CA ILE A 147 -1.71 -12.79 -7.17
C ILE A 147 -1.47 -13.56 -8.45
N ASP A 148 -1.56 -12.89 -9.61
CA ASP A 148 -1.55 -13.57 -10.91
C ASP A 148 -0.18 -14.18 -11.25
N THR A 149 0.92 -13.59 -10.77
CA THR A 149 2.28 -14.04 -11.13
C THR A 149 3.06 -14.67 -9.99
N GLY A 150 2.61 -14.48 -8.75
CA GLY A 150 3.32 -14.94 -7.54
C GLY A 150 4.57 -14.14 -7.18
N ALA A 151 4.89 -13.08 -7.95
CA ALA A 151 6.07 -12.26 -7.71
C ALA A 151 5.88 -11.31 -6.51
N TYR A 152 6.95 -11.03 -5.78
CA TYR A 152 6.97 -10.07 -4.67
C TYR A 152 7.35 -8.68 -5.15
N LEU A 153 6.64 -7.65 -4.70
CA LEU A 153 6.99 -6.25 -4.91
C LEU A 153 8.37 -5.95 -4.32
N ALA A 154 9.28 -5.44 -5.12
CA ALA A 154 10.67 -5.21 -4.72
C ALA A 154 11.27 -3.96 -5.37
N MET A 155 12.39 -3.51 -4.80
CA MET A 155 13.34 -2.63 -5.45
C MET A 155 14.49 -3.44 -6.02
N SER A 156 14.87 -3.16 -7.29
CA SER A 156 15.96 -3.88 -7.97
C SER A 156 17.36 -3.39 -7.56
N GLY A 157 17.46 -2.22 -6.92
CA GLY A 157 18.73 -1.54 -6.63
C GLY A 157 19.30 -0.76 -7.83
N LYS A 158 18.64 -0.78 -8.99
CA LYS A 158 19.03 -0.02 -10.19
C LYS A 158 18.28 1.31 -10.25
N SER A 159 18.98 2.37 -10.64
CA SER A 159 18.38 3.71 -10.76
C SER A 159 18.27 4.15 -12.20
N TYR A 160 17.17 4.85 -12.49
CA TYR A 160 16.91 5.43 -13.79
C TYR A 160 17.81 6.65 -14.08
N GLY A 161 18.19 6.81 -15.35
CA GLY A 161 18.73 8.04 -15.90
C GLY A 161 17.62 9.04 -16.23
N ARG A 162 17.95 10.06 -17.08
CA ARG A 162 16.95 11.02 -17.54
C ARG A 162 15.81 10.34 -18.29
N PRO A 163 14.54 10.81 -18.17
CA PRO A 163 14.10 12.04 -17.49
C PRO A 163 13.85 11.90 -15.98
N ILE A 164 13.81 10.67 -15.43
CA ILE A 164 13.46 10.38 -14.02
C ILE A 164 14.71 10.05 -13.18
N SER A 165 15.79 10.80 -13.40
CA SER A 165 17.10 10.57 -12.76
C SER A 165 17.02 10.45 -11.25
N GLY A 166 17.70 9.44 -10.71
CA GLY A 166 17.77 9.17 -9.27
C GLY A 166 16.61 8.37 -8.71
N GLN A 167 15.54 8.14 -9.47
CA GLN A 167 14.48 7.23 -9.05
C GLN A 167 14.90 5.78 -9.24
N MET A 168 14.59 4.92 -8.27
CA MET A 168 14.94 3.50 -8.28
C MET A 168 13.87 2.67 -8.97
N GLU A 169 14.30 1.63 -9.68
CA GLU A 169 13.40 0.71 -10.36
C GLU A 169 12.63 -0.16 -9.35
N ILE A 170 11.32 -0.24 -9.53
CA ILE A 170 10.39 -1.14 -8.83
C ILE A 170 10.07 -2.33 -9.74
N VAL A 171 10.11 -3.53 -9.17
CA VAL A 171 9.98 -4.80 -9.89
C VAL A 171 9.19 -5.83 -9.11
N GLY A 172 8.73 -6.87 -9.79
CA GLY A 172 8.30 -8.12 -9.19
C GLY A 172 9.43 -9.15 -9.24
N VAL A 173 9.70 -9.83 -8.12
CA VAL A 173 10.72 -10.89 -8.04
C VAL A 173 10.13 -12.17 -7.45
N HIS A 174 10.60 -13.35 -7.91
CA HIS A 174 10.04 -14.65 -7.47
C HIS A 174 10.63 -15.20 -6.17
N SER A 175 11.56 -14.49 -5.55
CA SER A 175 12.16 -14.90 -4.27
C SER A 175 12.15 -13.75 -3.25
N MET A 176 11.96 -14.09 -1.98
CA MET A 176 12.04 -13.13 -0.89
C MET A 176 13.50 -12.86 -0.55
N HIS A 177 14.00 -11.71 -0.98
CA HIS A 177 15.38 -11.28 -0.72
C HIS A 177 15.45 -9.78 -0.36
N HIS A 178 16.65 -9.22 -0.37
CA HIS A 178 16.90 -7.79 -0.22
C HIS A 178 16.06 -6.97 -1.23
N GLY A 179 15.43 -5.92 -0.76
CA GLY A 179 14.52 -5.10 -1.57
C GLY A 179 13.04 -5.49 -1.53
N THR A 180 12.66 -6.66 -0.97
CA THR A 180 11.24 -7.09 -0.88
C THR A 180 10.55 -6.66 0.41
N ARG A 181 11.25 -6.04 1.36
CA ARG A 181 10.69 -5.63 2.66
C ARG A 181 10.19 -4.20 2.62
N TRP A 182 8.94 -4.04 3.02
CA TRP A 182 8.27 -2.74 3.09
C TRP A 182 7.77 -2.47 4.50
N THR A 183 7.63 -1.20 4.82
CA THR A 183 6.94 -0.72 6.03
C THR A 183 6.10 0.49 5.66
N THR A 184 5.17 0.89 6.51
CA THR A 184 4.44 2.14 6.30
C THR A 184 5.29 3.31 6.73
N ALA A 185 5.18 4.40 6.00
CA ALA A 185 5.76 5.69 6.36
C ALA A 185 4.63 6.70 6.65
N GLU A 186 4.77 7.92 6.17
CA GLU A 186 3.80 9.00 6.36
C GLU A 186 2.43 8.63 5.77
N GLY A 187 1.34 9.09 6.38
CA GLY A 187 0.00 8.83 5.84
C GLY A 187 -1.15 9.27 6.74
N LEU A 188 -2.35 9.10 6.22
CA LEU A 188 -3.63 9.28 6.92
C LEU A 188 -4.23 7.90 7.18
N PHE A 189 -4.15 7.45 8.42
CA PHE A 189 -4.66 6.15 8.80
C PHE A 189 -6.08 6.29 9.36
N ILE A 190 -7.01 5.53 8.78
CA ILE A 190 -8.39 5.52 9.25
C ILE A 190 -8.48 4.67 10.51
N VAL A 191 -9.03 5.24 11.57
CA VAL A 191 -9.24 4.52 12.83
C VAL A 191 -10.43 3.59 12.67
N PRO A 192 -10.37 2.33 13.16
CA PRO A 192 -11.54 1.44 13.20
C PRO A 192 -12.69 2.09 13.96
N LYS A 193 -13.92 1.89 13.49
CA LYS A 193 -15.10 2.23 14.26
C LYS A 193 -15.14 1.36 15.52
N GLU A 194 -15.32 1.97 16.69
CA GLU A 194 -15.65 1.22 17.89
C GLU A 194 -16.98 0.49 17.63
N LYS A 195 -17.01 -0.82 17.89
CA LYS A 195 -18.28 -1.55 17.90
C LYS A 195 -19.10 -1.01 19.06
N GLU A 196 -20.20 -0.31 18.79
CA GLU A 196 -21.17 0.05 19.82
C GLU A 196 -21.62 -1.23 20.50
N THR A 197 -21.24 -1.40 21.76
CA THR A 197 -21.77 -2.45 22.61
C THR A 197 -23.18 -2.02 23.00
N VAL A 198 -24.19 -2.50 22.27
CA VAL A 198 -25.59 -2.29 22.64
C VAL A 198 -25.83 -3.08 23.94
N TYR A 199 -25.80 -2.42 25.07
CA TYR A 199 -26.32 -2.97 26.29
C TYR A 199 -27.84 -3.02 26.19
N LEU A 200 -28.40 -4.20 25.93
CA LEU A 200 -29.82 -4.45 26.09
C LEU A 200 -30.12 -4.33 27.60
N HIS A 201 -30.71 -3.21 27.99
CA HIS A 201 -31.35 -3.11 29.29
C HIS A 201 -32.55 -4.06 29.29
N ASN A 202 -32.41 -5.21 29.92
CA ASN A 202 -33.57 -6.00 30.32
C ASN A 202 -34.22 -5.25 31.48
N GLU A 203 -35.24 -4.46 31.19
CA GLU A 203 -36.18 -4.05 32.23
C GLU A 203 -37.08 -5.23 32.55
N LEU A 204 -36.98 -5.66 33.80
CA LEU A 204 -37.92 -6.58 34.45
C LEU A 204 -39.13 -5.81 34.95
#